data_8f1270d353ab7922044a696b81e869cf
#
_entry.id   8f1270d353ab7922044a696b81e869cf
#
_cell.length_a   1.000
_cell.length_b   1.000
_cell.length_c   1.000
_cell.angle_alpha   90.00
_cell.angle_beta   90.00
_cell.angle_gamma   90.00
#
_symmetry.space_group_name_H-M   'P 1'
#
loop_
_entity.id
_entity.type
_entity.pdbx_description
1 polymer ?
#
loop_
_entity_poly.entity_id
_entity_poly.type
_entity_poly.pdbx_seq_one_letter_code
_entity_poly.pdbx_strand_id
1 'polypeptide(L)'
;MTSNVGAAKIISSKSALGFGGDDNDANKSIEDLVMEDLKKTFKPEFLNRIDDIIVFNRLEKDDIKEIAARMLKTLTKRLAEMDIKLEFTDAAICAIADAGFDNVYGARPLRRAIQRKIEDPLSELMLQKKVSDGDKCTVDFKDDKFTFNGEVPEE
;
A
#
# COMPACT_ATOMS: atom_id res chain seq x y z
N MET A 1 -20.96 5.95 5.78
CA MET A 1 -20.65 4.82 6.67
C MET A 1 -19.74 3.84 5.93
N THR A 2 -18.77 3.23 6.59
CA THR A 2 -17.91 2.17 6.00
C THR A 2 -18.11 0.87 6.78
N SER A 3 -18.06 -0.28 6.08
CA SER A 3 -18.25 -1.61 6.67
C SER A 3 -17.31 -2.63 6.01
N ASN A 4 -16.99 -3.71 6.73
CA ASN A 4 -16.22 -4.84 6.22
C ASN A 4 -17.11 -6.02 5.78
N VAL A 5 -18.41 -5.81 5.67
CA VAL A 5 -19.35 -6.86 5.23
C VAL A 5 -18.96 -7.33 3.84
N GLY A 6 -18.91 -8.64 3.64
CA GLY A 6 -18.51 -9.26 2.37
C GLY A 6 -17.00 -9.37 2.13
N ALA A 7 -16.13 -8.77 2.97
CA ALA A 7 -14.68 -8.81 2.77
C ALA A 7 -14.11 -10.24 2.68
N ALA A 8 -14.61 -11.17 3.49
CA ALA A 8 -14.18 -12.57 3.46
C ALA A 8 -14.51 -13.25 2.11
N LYS A 9 -15.64 -12.91 1.49
CA LYS A 9 -16.04 -13.44 0.19
C LYS A 9 -15.20 -12.86 -0.96
N ILE A 10 -14.86 -11.57 -0.88
CA ILE A 10 -13.96 -10.93 -1.84
C ILE A 10 -12.57 -11.59 -1.83
N ILE A 11 -12.10 -12.01 -0.64
CA ILE A 11 -10.81 -12.70 -0.50
C ILE A 11 -10.88 -14.13 -1.05
N SER A 12 -11.99 -14.86 -0.82
CA SER A 12 -12.13 -16.27 -1.18
C SER A 12 -12.52 -16.48 -2.65
N SER A 13 -13.17 -15.53 -3.31
CA SER A 13 -13.69 -15.70 -4.67
C SER A 13 -12.59 -15.90 -5.73
N LYS A 14 -11.40 -15.31 -5.57
CA LYS A 14 -10.26 -15.56 -6.48
C LYS A 14 -9.64 -16.96 -6.35
N SER A 15 -9.87 -17.68 -5.25
CA SER A 15 -9.41 -19.09 -5.13
C SER A 15 -10.29 -20.08 -5.91
N ALA A 16 -11.53 -19.69 -6.27
CA ALA A 16 -12.49 -20.58 -6.94
C ALA A 16 -12.58 -20.36 -8.45
N LEU A 17 -12.12 -19.21 -8.96
CA LEU A 17 -12.17 -18.85 -10.38
C LEU A 17 -10.78 -19.02 -11.05
N GLY A 18 -10.28 -20.25 -11.01
CA GLY A 18 -9.28 -20.67 -11.97
C GLY A 18 -9.96 -20.89 -13.34
N PHE A 19 -9.44 -20.19 -14.36
CA PHE A 19 -9.77 -20.23 -15.78
C PHE A 19 -10.75 -19.15 -16.31
N GLY A 20 -10.19 -18.10 -16.90
CA GLY A 20 -10.65 -17.56 -18.19
C GLY A 20 -12.00 -16.86 -18.23
N GLY A 21 -12.28 -15.95 -17.29
CA GLY A 21 -13.45 -15.07 -17.39
C GLY A 21 -13.02 -13.60 -17.51
N ASP A 22 -13.76 -12.81 -18.29
CA ASP A 22 -13.57 -11.37 -18.44
C ASP A 22 -13.64 -10.67 -17.07
N ASP A 23 -12.72 -9.75 -16.79
CA ASP A 23 -12.62 -9.02 -15.50
C ASP A 23 -13.94 -8.30 -15.11
N ASN A 24 -14.75 -7.92 -16.10
CA ASN A 24 -16.06 -7.30 -15.87
C ASN A 24 -17.12 -8.26 -15.30
N ASP A 25 -17.10 -9.54 -15.70
CA ASP A 25 -18.05 -10.53 -15.18
C ASP A 25 -17.66 -11.01 -13.77
N ALA A 26 -16.37 -11.08 -13.48
CA ALA A 26 -15.87 -11.40 -12.14
C ALA A 26 -16.24 -10.33 -11.11
N ASN A 27 -16.13 -9.04 -11.46
CA ASN A 27 -16.51 -7.93 -10.59
C ASN A 27 -18.02 -7.88 -10.32
N LYS A 28 -18.87 -8.13 -11.31
CA LYS A 28 -20.32 -8.24 -11.10
C LYS A 28 -20.69 -9.35 -10.16
N SER A 29 -20.03 -10.51 -10.25
CA SER A 29 -20.27 -11.61 -9.32
C SER A 29 -19.86 -11.30 -7.87
N ILE A 30 -18.81 -10.49 -7.68
CA ILE A 30 -18.36 -10.04 -6.35
C ILE A 30 -19.36 -9.04 -5.76
N GLU A 31 -19.82 -8.09 -6.54
CA GLU A 31 -20.85 -7.13 -6.09
C GLU A 31 -22.13 -7.83 -5.63
N ASP A 32 -22.63 -8.81 -6.41
CA ASP A 32 -23.81 -9.59 -6.06
C ASP A 32 -23.64 -10.36 -4.75
N LEU A 33 -22.47 -10.97 -4.53
CA LEU A 33 -22.14 -11.69 -3.30
C LEU A 33 -22.07 -10.75 -2.09
N VAL A 34 -21.49 -9.57 -2.25
CA VAL A 34 -21.44 -8.53 -1.20
C VAL A 34 -22.83 -8.01 -0.89
N MET A 35 -23.66 -7.76 -1.93
CA MET A 35 -25.05 -7.32 -1.75
C MET A 35 -25.91 -8.36 -1.04
N GLU A 36 -25.69 -9.65 -1.28
CA GLU A 36 -26.36 -10.72 -0.55
C GLU A 36 -26.00 -10.71 0.94
N ASP A 37 -24.71 -10.52 1.27
CA ASP A 37 -24.25 -10.43 2.66
C ASP A 37 -24.74 -9.17 3.36
N LEU A 38 -24.82 -8.05 2.65
CA LEU A 38 -25.43 -6.82 3.17
C LEU A 38 -26.89 -7.03 3.54
N LYS A 39 -27.68 -7.70 2.69
CA LYS A 39 -29.10 -8.03 2.96
C LYS A 39 -29.26 -8.96 4.16
N LYS A 40 -28.28 -9.82 4.45
CA LYS A 40 -28.29 -10.69 5.63
C LYS A 40 -27.89 -9.94 6.90
N THR A 41 -27.01 -8.94 6.78
CA THR A 41 -26.43 -8.21 7.92
C THR A 41 -27.29 -7.04 8.36
N PHE A 42 -27.88 -6.33 7.42
CA PHE A 42 -28.67 -5.11 7.68
C PHE A 42 -30.15 -5.35 7.40
N LYS A 43 -30.99 -4.71 8.22
CA LYS A 43 -32.43 -4.76 8.02
C LYS A 43 -32.84 -4.05 6.73
N PRO A 44 -33.89 -4.50 6.03
CA PRO A 44 -34.38 -3.87 4.81
C PRO A 44 -34.69 -2.38 4.95
N GLU A 45 -35.24 -1.97 6.10
CA GLU A 45 -35.57 -0.58 6.40
C GLU A 45 -34.33 0.32 6.44
N PHE A 46 -33.16 -0.23 6.83
CA PHE A 46 -31.91 0.48 6.82
C PHE A 46 -31.37 0.59 5.39
N LEU A 47 -31.37 -0.51 4.63
CA LEU A 47 -30.86 -0.54 3.26
C LEU A 47 -31.66 0.39 2.34
N ASN A 48 -32.98 0.52 2.56
CA ASN A 48 -33.87 1.40 1.80
C ASN A 48 -33.63 2.90 2.08
N ARG A 49 -32.85 3.25 3.08
CA ARG A 49 -32.46 4.64 3.40
C ARG A 49 -31.07 5.01 2.88
N ILE A 50 -30.38 4.09 2.24
CA ILE A 50 -29.06 4.31 1.64
C ILE A 50 -29.28 4.71 0.18
N ASP A 51 -28.75 5.85 -0.19
CA ASP A 51 -28.87 6.37 -1.56
C ASP A 51 -27.97 5.59 -2.52
N ASP A 52 -26.77 5.17 -2.07
CA ASP A 52 -25.83 4.45 -2.91
C ASP A 52 -24.93 3.51 -2.07
N ILE A 53 -24.53 2.37 -2.66
CA ILE A 53 -23.65 1.38 -2.07
C ILE A 53 -22.47 1.17 -3.00
N ILE A 54 -21.28 1.58 -2.55
CA ILE A 54 -20.05 1.47 -3.29
C ILE A 54 -19.25 0.27 -2.75
N VAL A 55 -18.98 -0.69 -3.61
CA VAL A 55 -18.11 -1.83 -3.33
C VAL A 55 -16.70 -1.48 -3.81
N PHE A 56 -15.72 -1.49 -2.88
CA PHE A 56 -14.32 -1.27 -3.22
C PHE A 56 -13.68 -2.57 -3.69
N ASN A 57 -13.02 -2.51 -4.82
CA ASN A 57 -12.22 -3.60 -5.33
C ASN A 57 -10.99 -3.85 -4.44
N ARG A 58 -10.44 -5.05 -4.54
CA ARG A 58 -9.16 -5.38 -3.91
C ARG A 58 -8.05 -4.61 -4.61
N LEU A 59 -7.09 -4.15 -3.81
CA LEU A 59 -5.89 -3.51 -4.36
C LEU A 59 -5.03 -4.55 -5.08
N GLU A 60 -4.58 -4.21 -6.28
CA GLU A 60 -3.61 -4.97 -7.07
C GLU A 60 -2.18 -4.48 -6.82
N LYS A 61 -1.18 -5.19 -7.35
CA LYS A 61 0.23 -4.82 -7.13
C LYS A 61 0.56 -3.42 -7.65
N ASP A 62 -0.02 -3.03 -8.76
CA ASP A 62 0.20 -1.70 -9.35
C ASP A 62 -0.41 -0.59 -8.49
N ASP A 63 -1.59 -0.82 -7.92
CA ASP A 63 -2.20 0.10 -6.95
C ASP A 63 -1.31 0.29 -5.72
N ILE A 64 -0.74 -0.82 -5.20
CA ILE A 64 0.16 -0.78 -4.04
C ILE A 64 1.42 0.01 -4.36
N LYS A 65 1.98 -0.15 -5.56
CA LYS A 65 3.14 0.62 -6.02
C LYS A 65 2.82 2.12 -6.08
N GLU A 66 1.65 2.48 -6.60
CA GLU A 66 1.22 3.88 -6.65
C GLU A 66 1.00 4.45 -5.24
N ILE A 67 0.39 3.69 -4.33
CA ILE A 67 0.21 4.09 -2.93
C ILE A 67 1.58 4.28 -2.25
N ALA A 68 2.52 3.35 -2.46
CA ALA A 68 3.88 3.46 -1.94
C ALA A 68 4.56 4.75 -2.43
N ALA A 69 4.51 5.02 -3.74
CA ALA A 69 5.08 6.22 -4.32
C ALA A 69 4.47 7.51 -3.73
N ARG A 70 3.16 7.54 -3.52
CA ARG A 70 2.48 8.69 -2.88
C ARG A 70 2.91 8.88 -1.42
N MET A 71 3.07 7.79 -0.67
CA MET A 71 3.54 7.85 0.72
C MET A 71 5.00 8.31 0.81
N LEU A 72 5.88 7.77 -0.05
CA LEU A 72 7.28 8.18 -0.15
C LEU A 72 7.40 9.66 -0.57
N LYS A 73 6.56 10.13 -1.49
CA LYS A 73 6.50 11.56 -1.86
C LYS A 73 6.13 12.46 -0.67
N THR A 74 5.27 11.97 0.24
CA THR A 74 4.94 12.71 1.47
C THR A 74 6.15 12.79 2.40
N LEU A 75 6.92 11.70 2.52
CA LEU A 75 8.17 11.67 3.28
C LEU A 75 9.21 12.64 2.67
N THR A 76 9.38 12.60 1.34
CA THR A 76 10.28 13.54 0.63
C THR A 76 9.94 15.00 0.91
N LYS A 77 8.65 15.36 0.93
CA LYS A 77 8.23 16.73 1.24
C LYS A 77 8.58 17.13 2.67
N ARG A 78 8.36 16.23 3.64
CA ARG A 78 8.70 16.48 5.04
C ARG A 78 10.20 16.68 5.27
N LEU A 79 11.04 15.89 4.58
CA LEU A 79 12.50 16.05 4.64
C LEU A 79 13.00 17.29 3.90
N ALA A 80 12.31 17.71 2.85
CA ALA A 80 12.61 18.96 2.17
C ALA A 80 12.40 20.21 3.07
N GLU A 81 11.51 20.14 4.07
CA GLU A 81 11.35 21.18 5.08
C GLU A 81 12.56 21.26 6.03
N MET A 82 13.38 20.20 6.06
CA MET A 82 14.66 20.12 6.77
C MET A 82 15.87 20.29 5.83
N ASP A 83 15.66 20.87 4.65
CA ASP A 83 16.67 21.05 3.59
C ASP A 83 17.32 19.76 3.06
N ILE A 84 16.76 18.57 3.35
CA ILE A 84 17.25 17.30 2.85
C ILE A 84 16.47 16.89 1.59
N LYS A 85 17.20 16.68 0.49
CA LYS A 85 16.62 16.24 -0.79
C LYS A 85 16.66 14.71 -0.87
N LEU A 86 15.52 14.06 -0.61
CA LEU A 86 15.39 12.60 -0.71
C LEU A 86 14.82 12.21 -2.09
N GLU A 87 15.49 11.29 -2.77
CA GLU A 87 15.02 10.70 -4.04
C GLU A 87 14.96 9.19 -3.92
N PHE A 88 14.01 8.58 -4.64
CA PHE A 88 13.82 7.13 -4.66
C PHE A 88 13.96 6.62 -6.09
N THR A 89 14.68 5.52 -6.27
CA THR A 89 14.68 4.80 -7.55
C THR A 89 13.40 3.97 -7.69
N ASP A 90 13.04 3.62 -8.92
CA ASP A 90 11.90 2.73 -9.18
C ASP A 90 12.07 1.36 -8.50
N ALA A 91 13.31 0.87 -8.40
CA ALA A 91 13.63 -0.36 -7.70
C ALA A 91 13.30 -0.27 -6.20
N ALA A 92 13.65 0.84 -5.54
CA ALA A 92 13.31 1.08 -4.13
C ALA A 92 11.79 1.18 -3.91
N ILE A 93 11.07 1.85 -4.82
CA ILE A 93 9.60 1.96 -4.74
C ILE A 93 8.96 0.59 -4.87
N CYS A 94 9.39 -0.23 -5.84
CA CYS A 94 8.89 -1.60 -6.03
C CYS A 94 9.17 -2.47 -4.80
N ALA A 95 10.40 -2.44 -4.27
CA ALA A 95 10.78 -3.22 -3.10
C ALA A 95 9.98 -2.84 -1.85
N ILE A 96 9.69 -1.56 -1.63
CA ILE A 96 8.81 -1.11 -0.55
C ILE A 96 7.37 -1.56 -0.77
N ALA A 97 6.86 -1.48 -1.99
CA ALA A 97 5.53 -1.96 -2.34
C ALA A 97 5.37 -3.45 -2.05
N ASP A 98 6.34 -4.27 -2.48
CA ASP A 98 6.34 -5.71 -2.21
C ASP A 98 6.48 -6.04 -0.72
N ALA A 99 7.36 -5.34 0.01
CA ALA A 99 7.52 -5.52 1.46
C ALA A 99 6.32 -5.06 2.29
N GLY A 100 5.53 -4.14 1.76
CA GLY A 100 4.36 -3.55 2.42
C GLY A 100 3.03 -4.13 1.96
N PHE A 101 3.03 -5.11 1.06
CA PHE A 101 1.82 -5.76 0.58
C PHE A 101 1.50 -7.01 1.40
N ASP A 102 0.26 -7.14 1.80
CA ASP A 102 -0.27 -8.35 2.41
C ASP A 102 -1.60 -8.74 1.77
N ASN A 103 -1.77 -10.03 1.47
CA ASN A 103 -2.97 -10.53 0.81
C ASN A 103 -4.27 -10.33 1.61
N VAL A 104 -4.18 -10.25 2.94
CA VAL A 104 -5.31 -10.10 3.85
C VAL A 104 -5.49 -8.63 4.25
N TYR A 105 -4.38 -7.95 4.58
CA TYR A 105 -4.39 -6.58 5.11
C TYR A 105 -4.18 -5.51 4.04
N GLY A 106 -3.93 -5.89 2.77
CA GLY A 106 -3.73 -4.96 1.66
C GLY A 106 -2.52 -4.07 1.86
N ALA A 107 -2.71 -2.75 1.73
CA ALA A 107 -1.66 -1.73 1.89
C ALA A 107 -1.39 -1.31 3.34
N ARG A 108 -2.10 -1.85 4.35
CA ARG A 108 -1.92 -1.44 5.75
C ARG A 108 -0.49 -1.64 6.29
N PRO A 109 0.23 -2.73 5.96
CA PRO A 109 1.61 -2.90 6.40
C PRO A 109 2.60 -1.94 5.75
N LEU A 110 2.23 -1.28 4.64
CA LEU A 110 3.12 -0.41 3.85
C LEU A 110 3.72 0.72 4.69
N ARG A 111 2.92 1.34 5.57
CA ARG A 111 3.42 2.40 6.46
C ARG A 111 4.53 1.90 7.38
N ARG A 112 4.38 0.69 7.94
CA ARG A 112 5.40 0.07 8.79
C ARG A 112 6.64 -0.32 7.99
N ALA A 113 6.46 -0.78 6.74
CA ALA A 113 7.57 -1.10 5.86
C ALA A 113 8.39 0.15 5.54
N ILE A 114 7.75 1.27 5.20
CA ILE A 114 8.41 2.57 4.97
C ILE A 114 9.16 3.01 6.23
N GLN A 115 8.51 2.98 7.38
CA GLN A 115 9.13 3.37 8.64
C GLN A 115 10.41 2.57 8.89
N ARG A 116 10.30 1.23 8.95
CA ARG A 116 11.43 0.36 9.33
C ARG A 116 12.56 0.31 8.31
N LYS A 117 12.23 0.39 7.00
CA LYS A 117 13.21 0.19 5.93
C LYS A 117 13.78 1.49 5.36
N ILE A 118 13.11 2.61 5.62
CA ILE A 118 13.51 3.92 5.08
C ILE A 118 13.70 4.95 6.21
N GLU A 119 12.66 5.22 7.02
CA GLU A 119 12.72 6.32 8.01
C GLU A 119 13.72 6.02 9.13
N ASP A 120 13.69 4.82 9.70
CA ASP A 120 14.58 4.44 10.80
C ASP A 120 16.06 4.45 10.35
N PRO A 121 16.47 3.76 9.25
CA PRO A 121 17.86 3.81 8.78
C PRO A 121 18.31 5.22 8.37
N LEU A 122 17.43 6.00 7.73
CA LEU A 122 17.76 7.38 7.37
C LEU A 122 18.00 8.23 8.61
N SER A 123 17.20 8.04 9.67
CA SER A 123 17.39 8.75 10.94
C SER A 123 18.74 8.42 11.59
N GLU A 124 19.18 7.16 11.50
CA GLU A 124 20.50 6.75 11.98
C GLU A 124 21.64 7.41 11.17
N LEU A 125 21.53 7.46 9.85
CA LEU A 125 22.51 8.16 9.00
C LEU A 125 22.56 9.66 9.30
N MET A 126 21.43 10.28 9.63
CA MET A 126 21.38 11.67 10.08
C MET A 126 22.05 11.85 11.44
N LEU A 127 21.83 10.96 12.40
CA LEU A 127 22.50 11.00 13.70
C LEU A 127 24.01 10.79 13.59
N GLN A 128 24.45 9.93 12.66
CA GLN A 128 25.87 9.72 12.33
C GLN A 128 26.48 10.86 11.50
N LYS A 129 25.71 11.89 11.14
CA LYS A 129 26.12 13.00 10.26
C LYS A 129 26.57 12.56 8.87
N LYS A 130 26.15 11.38 8.40
CA LYS A 130 26.38 10.92 7.03
C LYS A 130 25.41 11.56 6.04
N VAL A 131 24.24 12.02 6.54
CA VAL A 131 23.27 12.83 5.82
C VAL A 131 22.98 14.06 6.66
N SER A 132 23.18 15.25 6.14
CA SER A 132 23.03 16.53 6.82
C SER A 132 22.15 17.48 6.04
N ASP A 133 21.77 18.60 6.65
CA ASP A 133 20.98 19.65 6.01
C ASP A 133 21.71 20.15 4.74
N GLY A 134 20.97 20.27 3.65
CA GLY A 134 21.50 20.63 2.33
C GLY A 134 21.92 19.45 1.46
N ASP A 135 21.99 18.24 2.02
CA ASP A 135 22.41 17.06 1.27
C ASP A 135 21.32 16.49 0.37
N LYS A 136 21.78 15.80 -0.67
CA LYS A 136 20.95 14.95 -1.51
C LYS A 136 21.17 13.49 -1.12
N CYS A 137 20.09 12.79 -0.75
CA CYS A 137 20.13 11.37 -0.45
C CYS A 137 19.31 10.62 -1.48
N THR A 138 19.91 9.64 -2.15
CA THR A 138 19.23 8.75 -3.09
C THR A 138 19.08 7.37 -2.47
N VAL A 139 17.83 6.93 -2.36
CA VAL A 139 17.50 5.58 -1.87
C VAL A 139 17.32 4.65 -3.06
N ASP A 140 18.08 3.57 -3.05
CA ASP A 140 18.03 2.52 -4.08
C ASP A 140 17.82 1.16 -3.41
N PHE A 141 17.51 0.13 -4.21
CA PHE A 141 17.37 -1.25 -3.74
C PHE A 141 18.21 -2.18 -4.62
N LYS A 142 19.25 -2.77 -4.02
CA LYS A 142 20.19 -3.68 -4.67
C LYS A 142 20.55 -4.83 -3.73
N ASP A 143 20.74 -6.02 -4.28
CA ASP A 143 21.15 -7.22 -3.53
C ASP A 143 20.28 -7.48 -2.28
N ASP A 144 18.95 -7.35 -2.44
CA ASP A 144 17.95 -7.47 -1.37
C ASP A 144 18.11 -6.48 -0.19
N LYS A 145 18.84 -5.38 -0.39
CA LYS A 145 19.06 -4.36 0.63
C LYS A 145 18.74 -2.95 0.11
N PHE A 146 18.23 -2.14 1.01
CA PHE A 146 18.11 -0.69 0.74
C PHE A 146 19.46 -0.03 0.94
N THR A 147 19.84 0.80 -0.04
CA THR A 147 21.08 1.59 0.00
C THR A 147 20.74 3.06 0.00
N PHE A 148 21.52 3.84 0.71
CA PHE A 148 21.41 5.29 0.82
C PHE A 148 22.70 5.90 0.29
N ASN A 149 22.62 6.65 -0.81
CA ASN A 149 23.79 7.13 -1.57
C ASN A 149 24.79 6.02 -1.95
N GLY A 150 24.31 4.78 -2.13
CA GLY A 150 25.12 3.61 -2.46
C GLY A 150 25.69 2.87 -1.24
N GLU A 151 25.48 3.36 -0.02
CA GLU A 151 25.89 2.68 1.21
C GLU A 151 24.70 1.91 1.83
N VAL A 152 24.99 0.73 2.37
CA VAL A 152 24.03 -0.05 3.17
C VAL A 152 24.13 0.45 4.61
N PRO A 153 23.03 0.85 5.26
CA PRO A 153 23.07 1.18 6.69
C PRO A 153 23.57 -0.01 7.52
N GLU A 154 24.38 0.25 8.52
CA GLU A 154 24.78 -0.76 9.50
C GLU A 154 23.58 -1.14 10.36
N GLU A 155 23.36 -2.45 10.57
CA GLU A 155 22.29 -2.97 11.46
C GLU A 155 22.66 -2.76 12.94
#